data_12634e08ea33b41eebd31015cee30c90
#
_entry.id   12634e08ea33b41eebd31015cee30c90
#
_cell.length_a   1.000
_cell.length_b   1.000
_cell.length_c   1.000
_cell.angle_alpha   90.00
_cell.angle_beta   90.00
_cell.angle_gamma   90.00
#
_symmetry.space_group_name_H-M   'P 1'
#
loop_
_entity.id
_entity.type
_entity.pdbx_description
1 polymer ?
#
loop_
_entity_poly.entity_id
_entity_poly.type
_entity_poly.pdbx_seq_one_letter_code
_entity_poly.pdbx_strand_id
1 'polypeptide(L)'
;MASVSHYFLLVLVFLDSHAAQPPCLPGCTCSEDSFSRALRCISISLGKIPRNHPEQLKLLRIENSPLFELPRGSFINMSTLEYLWLNFNNISVIHPGALEHLSELKELRLEGNKLRSVPWTAFQATPLLRVLDLKHNRIDVLPELALQFLINLTYLDLSSNRLTVVSKSVFLNWLVYQKHPQPGCGAKVLSSMVLALHNNPWVCDCRLRGLVQFVKSISIPVILANSYLMCQRPLSKAGQLFHETELSACMKPQVSTPSASVTIQKGQNVTLRCQARASPSPTIAWTYPLSMWREFNVLTSSTADDTALSELIIPAAHLVDRGNYTCVASNFLGRSTLVISLHVQPAQALPPSFPSQDNAYVDLRVIRQTVHGILLEWLAVADAPEEKWFTLYLTSDETLRKEVVHLGPGINMYAVEDLLPGTKYEACLSLEGQPAHRGRCVVFVTGRDHHELEGRERLLHVAVVLCAVLLVVPVGAYVWAAQAPCSCGEWTLPCCPQRRKAPRCPRAAPQQWDSSCREPIAVCEDGLSPRDAEGHEEKDREEDWG
;
A
#
# COMPACT_ATOMS: atom_id res chain seq x y z
N MET A 1 -25.96 -71.96 48.66
CA MET A 1 -26.21 -70.51 48.46
C MET A 1 -24.95 -69.64 48.48
N ALA A 2 -23.75 -70.20 48.45
CA ALA A 2 -22.49 -69.40 48.48
C ALA A 2 -21.79 -69.28 47.16
N SER A 3 -22.28 -69.90 46.07
CA SER A 3 -21.63 -69.89 44.76
C SER A 3 -22.12 -68.80 43.78
N VAL A 4 -23.26 -68.19 44.07
CA VAL A 4 -23.84 -67.14 43.17
C VAL A 4 -23.30 -65.76 43.55
N SER A 5 -22.85 -65.57 44.80
CA SER A 5 -22.33 -64.24 45.22
C SER A 5 -20.94 -63.90 44.65
N HIS A 6 -20.13 -64.91 44.35
CA HIS A 6 -18.76 -64.72 43.83
C HIS A 6 -18.77 -64.35 42.29
N TYR A 7 -19.74 -64.84 41.56
CA TYR A 7 -19.88 -64.46 40.12
C TYR A 7 -20.38 -63.05 39.94
N PHE A 8 -21.23 -62.57 40.87
CA PHE A 8 -21.71 -61.18 40.82
C PHE A 8 -20.60 -60.15 41.15
N LEU A 9 -19.71 -60.49 42.07
CA LEU A 9 -18.55 -59.64 42.40
C LEU A 9 -17.50 -59.61 41.27
N LEU A 10 -17.27 -60.74 40.60
CA LEU A 10 -16.36 -60.78 39.43
C LEU A 10 -16.90 -60.02 38.21
N VAL A 11 -18.23 -60.04 37.99
CA VAL A 11 -18.85 -59.27 36.90
C VAL A 11 -18.82 -57.75 37.18
N LEU A 12 -18.95 -57.32 38.45
CA LEU A 12 -18.83 -55.92 38.84
C LEU A 12 -17.39 -55.39 38.77
N VAL A 13 -16.34 -56.23 38.95
CA VAL A 13 -14.94 -55.82 38.83
C VAL A 13 -14.53 -55.69 37.34
N PHE A 14 -15.18 -56.36 36.40
CA PHE A 14 -14.93 -56.21 34.95
C PHE A 14 -15.70 -55.10 34.29
N LEU A 15 -16.66 -54.44 34.98
CA LEU A 15 -17.43 -53.32 34.43
C LEU A 15 -16.85 -51.92 34.74
N ASP A 16 -15.80 -51.86 35.58
CA ASP A 16 -15.24 -50.57 36.05
C ASP A 16 -13.91 -50.14 35.40
N SER A 17 -13.50 -50.76 34.29
CA SER A 17 -12.25 -50.32 33.61
C SER A 17 -12.42 -49.81 32.17
N HIS A 18 -13.62 -49.42 31.79
CA HIS A 18 -13.76 -48.47 30.72
C HIS A 18 -13.87 -47.06 31.33
N ALA A 19 -12.73 -46.48 31.71
CA ALA A 19 -12.62 -45.05 31.89
C ALA A 19 -13.14 -44.41 30.61
N ALA A 20 -14.37 -43.85 30.65
CA ALA A 20 -14.94 -43.15 29.55
C ALA A 20 -13.93 -42.06 29.11
N GLN A 21 -13.36 -42.24 27.94
CA GLN A 21 -12.53 -41.20 27.33
C GLN A 21 -13.31 -39.89 27.40
N PRO A 22 -12.70 -38.78 27.90
CA PRO A 22 -13.40 -37.52 27.92
C PRO A 22 -13.89 -37.22 26.50
N PRO A 23 -15.16 -36.82 26.34
CA PRO A 23 -15.73 -36.60 25.02
C PRO A 23 -14.90 -35.58 24.28
N CYS A 24 -14.48 -35.93 23.07
CA CYS A 24 -13.76 -35.01 22.19
C CYS A 24 -14.61 -33.76 21.92
N LEU A 25 -13.97 -32.61 21.75
CA LEU A 25 -14.69 -31.36 21.40
C LEU A 25 -15.57 -31.55 20.16
N PRO A 26 -16.83 -31.08 20.18
CA PRO A 26 -17.72 -31.20 19.04
C PRO A 26 -17.08 -30.63 17.77
N GLY A 27 -17.07 -31.42 16.70
CA GLY A 27 -16.46 -31.04 15.43
C GLY A 27 -14.95 -31.23 15.34
N CYS A 28 -14.26 -31.55 16.43
CA CYS A 28 -12.84 -31.93 16.43
C CYS A 28 -12.68 -33.45 16.42
N THR A 29 -11.52 -33.90 15.98
CA THR A 29 -11.13 -35.30 16.08
C THR A 29 -10.03 -35.46 17.12
N CYS A 30 -10.21 -36.41 18.04
CA CYS A 30 -9.19 -36.82 18.99
C CYS A 30 -8.62 -38.15 18.54
N SER A 31 -7.29 -38.28 18.59
CA SER A 31 -6.61 -39.55 18.42
C SER A 31 -5.72 -39.78 19.63
N GLU A 32 -5.73 -40.99 20.10
CA GLU A 32 -4.87 -41.44 21.19
C GLU A 32 -4.13 -42.70 20.72
N ASP A 33 -2.85 -42.52 20.47
CA ASP A 33 -1.94 -43.62 20.21
C ASP A 33 -1.15 -43.89 21.52
N SER A 34 -0.52 -45.05 21.63
CA SER A 34 0.23 -45.48 22.82
C SER A 34 1.25 -44.44 23.33
N PHE A 35 1.63 -43.49 22.47
CA PHE A 35 2.69 -42.49 22.73
C PHE A 35 2.26 -41.04 22.52
N SER A 36 1.07 -40.75 21.95
CA SER A 36 0.68 -39.38 21.64
C SER A 36 -0.82 -39.17 21.71
N ARG A 37 -1.23 -38.03 22.29
CA ARG A 37 -2.61 -37.51 22.25
C ARG A 37 -2.68 -36.32 21.34
N ALA A 38 -3.57 -36.38 20.36
CA ALA A 38 -3.73 -35.32 19.36
C ALA A 38 -5.18 -34.81 19.33
N LEU A 39 -5.33 -33.47 19.25
CA LEU A 39 -6.60 -32.78 19.01
C LEU A 39 -6.51 -32.03 17.68
N ARG A 40 -7.38 -32.39 16.76
CA ARG A 40 -7.45 -31.77 15.41
C ARG A 40 -8.83 -31.15 15.18
N CYS A 41 -8.86 -29.85 14.99
CA CYS A 41 -10.03 -29.02 14.73
C CYS A 41 -9.84 -28.32 13.39
N ILE A 42 -10.46 -28.81 12.33
CA ILE A 42 -10.25 -28.31 10.97
C ILE A 42 -11.58 -27.80 10.41
N SER A 43 -11.58 -26.56 9.88
CA SER A 43 -12.75 -25.91 9.29
C SER A 43 -13.96 -25.79 10.26
N ILE A 44 -13.68 -25.49 11.53
CA ILE A 44 -14.64 -25.31 12.59
C ILE A 44 -14.65 -23.85 13.02
N SER A 45 -15.81 -23.32 13.42
CA SER A 45 -15.94 -21.94 13.91
C SER A 45 -15.37 -21.76 15.33
N LEU A 46 -14.08 -22.05 15.53
CA LEU A 46 -13.38 -21.80 16.78
C LEU A 46 -12.77 -20.39 16.77
N GLY A 47 -13.37 -19.49 17.52
CA GLY A 47 -12.82 -18.13 17.69
C GLY A 47 -11.73 -18.00 18.76
N LYS A 48 -11.50 -19.05 19.54
CA LYS A 48 -10.50 -19.09 20.64
C LYS A 48 -9.92 -20.50 20.80
N ILE A 49 -8.72 -20.57 21.39
CA ILE A 49 -8.10 -21.86 21.77
C ILE A 49 -8.99 -22.56 22.80
N PRO A 50 -9.33 -23.84 22.59
CA PRO A 50 -10.20 -24.58 23.48
C PRO A 50 -9.50 -24.81 24.85
N ARG A 51 -10.22 -24.55 25.94
CA ARG A 51 -9.73 -24.81 27.31
C ARG A 51 -9.96 -26.25 27.74
N ASN A 52 -10.99 -26.89 27.21
CA ASN A 52 -11.29 -28.29 27.48
C ASN A 52 -10.56 -29.13 26.42
N HIS A 53 -9.48 -29.74 26.78
CA HIS A 53 -8.65 -30.59 25.92
C HIS A 53 -8.22 -31.84 26.71
N PRO A 54 -7.85 -32.93 26.02
CA PRO A 54 -7.28 -34.10 26.68
C PRO A 54 -6.04 -33.75 27.50
N GLU A 55 -5.89 -34.42 28.63
CA GLU A 55 -4.66 -34.31 29.42
C GLU A 55 -3.45 -34.83 28.62
N GLN A 56 -2.27 -34.25 28.86
CA GLN A 56 -1.01 -34.63 28.21
C GLN A 56 -1.08 -34.53 26.68
N LEU A 57 -1.77 -33.49 26.17
CA LEU A 57 -1.88 -33.22 24.73
C LEU A 57 -0.49 -32.97 24.12
N LYS A 58 -0.14 -33.75 23.06
CA LYS A 58 1.12 -33.60 22.33
C LYS A 58 0.98 -32.80 21.02
N LEU A 59 -0.16 -32.92 20.37
CA LEU A 59 -0.43 -32.22 19.12
C LEU A 59 -1.76 -31.48 19.20
N LEU A 60 -1.72 -30.18 18.95
CA LEU A 60 -2.89 -29.33 18.70
C LEU A 60 -2.86 -28.79 17.29
N ARG A 61 -3.89 -29.12 16.51
CA ARG A 61 -4.07 -28.62 15.16
C ARG A 61 -5.40 -27.89 15.03
N ILE A 62 -5.37 -26.58 14.78
CA ILE A 62 -6.56 -25.75 14.51
C ILE A 62 -6.30 -25.04 13.19
N GLU A 63 -7.02 -25.40 12.15
CA GLU A 63 -6.83 -24.86 10.80
C GLU A 63 -8.15 -24.47 10.18
N ASN A 64 -8.11 -23.48 9.27
CA ASN A 64 -9.28 -22.95 8.55
C ASN A 64 -10.42 -22.52 9.51
N SER A 65 -10.05 -21.90 10.63
CA SER A 65 -10.96 -21.44 11.68
C SER A 65 -10.85 -19.92 11.86
N PRO A 66 -11.90 -19.22 12.34
CA PRO A 66 -11.88 -17.77 12.56
C PRO A 66 -11.14 -17.39 13.84
N LEU A 67 -9.88 -17.83 13.96
CA LEU A 67 -9.00 -17.46 15.07
C LEU A 67 -8.24 -16.19 14.69
N PHE A 68 -8.46 -15.08 15.41
CA PHE A 68 -7.93 -13.76 15.04
C PHE A 68 -6.68 -13.35 15.83
N GLU A 69 -6.53 -13.86 17.05
CA GLU A 69 -5.43 -13.51 17.94
C GLU A 69 -5.08 -14.66 18.88
N LEU A 70 -3.85 -14.64 19.39
CA LEU A 70 -3.38 -15.52 20.46
C LEU A 70 -3.12 -14.67 21.71
N PRO A 71 -4.06 -14.57 22.65
CA PRO A 71 -3.90 -13.84 23.89
C PRO A 71 -2.87 -14.48 24.82
N ARG A 72 -2.42 -13.72 25.81
CA ARG A 72 -1.60 -14.27 26.90
C ARG A 72 -2.31 -15.43 27.59
N GLY A 73 -1.57 -16.50 27.87
CA GLY A 73 -2.11 -17.68 28.56
C GLY A 73 -3.04 -18.54 27.69
N SER A 74 -3.01 -18.40 26.36
CA SER A 74 -3.80 -19.22 25.43
C SER A 74 -3.56 -20.72 25.62
N PHE A 75 -2.38 -21.14 26.10
CA PHE A 75 -1.94 -22.53 26.23
C PHE A 75 -1.57 -22.91 27.66
N ILE A 76 -2.18 -22.27 28.66
CA ILE A 76 -1.77 -22.38 30.09
C ILE A 76 -1.73 -23.80 30.62
N ASN A 77 -2.56 -24.72 30.13
CA ASN A 77 -2.64 -26.12 30.59
C ASN A 77 -2.07 -27.12 29.57
N MET A 78 -1.24 -26.64 28.61
CA MET A 78 -0.73 -27.45 27.50
C MET A 78 0.81 -27.62 27.58
N SER A 79 1.38 -27.75 28.76
CA SER A 79 2.84 -27.82 28.98
C SER A 79 3.53 -28.99 28.26
N THR A 80 2.78 -30.05 27.96
CA THR A 80 3.28 -31.23 27.24
C THR A 80 3.20 -31.14 25.74
N LEU A 81 2.72 -29.99 25.20
CA LEU A 81 2.49 -29.80 23.76
C LEU A 81 3.82 -29.75 23.02
N GLU A 82 3.97 -30.62 22.01
CA GLU A 82 5.15 -30.71 21.14
C GLU A 82 4.90 -30.12 19.78
N TYR A 83 3.68 -30.20 19.28
CA TYR A 83 3.29 -29.79 17.93
C TYR A 83 2.08 -28.87 17.99
N LEU A 84 2.23 -27.62 17.52
CA LEU A 84 1.17 -26.62 17.44
C LEU A 84 1.01 -26.14 16.01
N TRP A 85 -0.10 -26.55 15.36
CA TRP A 85 -0.40 -26.19 13.98
C TRP A 85 -1.64 -25.29 13.93
N LEU A 86 -1.44 -24.05 13.52
CA LEU A 86 -2.45 -22.99 13.46
C LEU A 86 -2.53 -22.39 12.04
N ASN A 87 -2.36 -23.23 11.01
CA ASN A 87 -2.31 -22.78 9.64
C ASN A 87 -3.67 -22.29 9.12
N PHE A 88 -3.64 -21.38 8.15
CA PHE A 88 -4.80 -20.89 7.41
C PHE A 88 -5.92 -20.37 8.30
N ASN A 89 -5.57 -19.72 9.40
CA ASN A 89 -6.48 -18.97 10.25
C ASN A 89 -6.44 -17.47 9.90
N ASN A 90 -7.06 -16.65 10.71
CA ASN A 90 -7.06 -15.20 10.54
C ASN A 90 -6.15 -14.48 11.56
N ILE A 91 -5.16 -15.19 12.14
CA ILE A 91 -4.33 -14.66 13.21
C ILE A 91 -3.54 -13.45 12.73
N SER A 92 -3.81 -12.31 13.33
CA SER A 92 -3.13 -11.05 13.04
C SER A 92 -2.22 -10.59 14.18
N VAL A 93 -2.47 -11.06 15.40
CA VAL A 93 -1.72 -10.69 16.61
C VAL A 93 -1.40 -11.93 17.46
N ILE A 94 -0.14 -12.02 17.86
CA ILE A 94 0.33 -12.91 18.92
C ILE A 94 0.77 -12.00 20.06
N HIS A 95 0.10 -12.09 21.21
CA HIS A 95 0.44 -11.25 22.35
C HIS A 95 1.73 -11.74 23.03
N PRO A 96 2.54 -10.86 23.62
CA PRO A 96 3.63 -11.26 24.49
C PRO A 96 3.10 -12.18 25.60
N GLY A 97 3.79 -13.31 25.83
CA GLY A 97 3.33 -14.33 26.77
C GLY A 97 2.26 -15.28 26.24
N ALA A 98 1.87 -15.21 24.96
CA ALA A 98 0.95 -16.19 24.36
C ALA A 98 1.53 -17.61 24.36
N LEU A 99 2.85 -17.75 24.18
CA LEU A 99 3.56 -19.03 24.14
C LEU A 99 4.10 -19.48 25.53
N GLU A 100 3.78 -18.75 26.61
CA GLU A 100 4.12 -19.15 27.95
C GLU A 100 3.61 -20.59 28.23
N HIS A 101 4.38 -21.36 28.97
CA HIS A 101 4.12 -22.78 29.32
C HIS A 101 4.35 -23.82 28.21
N LEU A 102 4.76 -23.43 26.99
CA LEU A 102 5.03 -24.36 25.88
C LEU A 102 6.50 -24.80 25.85
N SER A 103 7.06 -25.22 26.98
CA SER A 103 8.48 -25.60 27.12
C SER A 103 8.89 -26.81 26.27
N GLU A 104 7.94 -27.71 25.98
CA GLU A 104 8.18 -28.93 25.20
C GLU A 104 7.92 -28.72 23.70
N LEU A 105 7.55 -27.49 23.25
CA LEU A 105 7.17 -27.21 21.85
C LEU A 105 8.36 -27.41 20.92
N LYS A 106 8.21 -28.30 19.95
CA LYS A 106 9.19 -28.63 18.91
C LYS A 106 8.85 -28.05 17.55
N GLU A 107 7.55 -27.88 17.26
CA GLU A 107 7.07 -27.42 15.98
C GLU A 107 5.91 -26.43 16.14
N LEU A 108 6.06 -25.25 15.54
CA LEU A 108 5.03 -24.21 15.44
C LEU A 108 4.78 -23.88 13.98
N ARG A 109 3.56 -24.12 13.50
CA ARG A 109 3.14 -23.72 12.15
C ARG A 109 2.05 -22.66 12.20
N LEU A 110 2.28 -21.56 11.53
CA LEU A 110 1.41 -20.38 11.42
C LEU A 110 1.24 -19.94 9.96
N GLU A 111 1.41 -20.87 9.02
CA GLU A 111 1.27 -20.62 7.59
C GLU A 111 -0.10 -20.04 7.25
N GLY A 112 -0.16 -19.10 6.29
CA GLY A 112 -1.41 -18.58 5.72
C GLY A 112 -2.22 -17.71 6.69
N ASN A 113 -1.57 -17.06 7.66
CA ASN A 113 -2.19 -16.14 8.60
C ASN A 113 -2.05 -14.66 8.16
N LYS A 114 -2.37 -13.72 9.04
CA LYS A 114 -2.35 -12.28 8.77
C LYS A 114 -1.33 -11.52 9.63
N LEU A 115 -0.31 -12.23 10.16
CA LEU A 115 0.70 -11.65 11.03
C LEU A 115 1.53 -10.58 10.31
N ARG A 116 1.59 -9.35 10.87
CA ARG A 116 2.51 -8.29 10.44
C ARG A 116 3.79 -8.27 11.25
N SER A 117 3.71 -8.65 12.51
CA SER A 117 4.84 -8.76 13.41
C SER A 117 4.71 -10.00 14.27
N VAL A 118 5.83 -10.45 14.79
CA VAL A 118 5.92 -11.58 15.71
C VAL A 118 6.59 -11.06 16.99
N PRO A 119 6.07 -11.36 18.18
CA PRO A 119 6.74 -11.04 19.42
C PRO A 119 7.92 -12.00 19.62
N TRP A 120 9.05 -11.73 18.97
CA TRP A 120 10.21 -12.63 18.90
C TRP A 120 10.73 -13.05 20.29
N THR A 121 10.56 -12.18 21.30
CA THR A 121 10.91 -12.51 22.70
C THR A 121 10.03 -13.61 23.30
N ALA A 122 8.84 -13.87 22.75
CA ALA A 122 7.95 -14.94 23.22
C ALA A 122 8.59 -16.33 23.02
N PHE A 123 9.52 -16.49 22.07
CA PHE A 123 10.23 -17.75 21.85
C PHE A 123 11.22 -18.12 22.96
N GLN A 124 11.48 -17.22 23.91
CA GLN A 124 12.21 -17.56 25.13
C GLN A 124 11.49 -18.65 25.91
N ALA A 125 10.17 -18.73 25.80
CA ALA A 125 9.34 -19.74 26.46
C ALA A 125 9.34 -21.11 25.74
N THR A 126 9.92 -21.22 24.55
CA THR A 126 9.91 -22.43 23.71
C THR A 126 11.33 -22.88 23.33
N PRO A 127 12.17 -23.25 24.31
CA PRO A 127 13.60 -23.51 24.07
C PRO A 127 13.86 -24.76 23.19
N LEU A 128 12.90 -25.67 23.05
CA LEU A 128 13.03 -26.89 22.25
C LEU A 128 12.52 -26.73 20.80
N LEU A 129 12.11 -25.51 20.39
CA LEU A 129 11.53 -25.28 19.09
C LEU A 129 12.54 -25.56 17.96
N ARG A 130 12.17 -26.44 17.03
CA ARG A 130 12.98 -26.90 15.89
C ARG A 130 12.43 -26.45 14.56
N VAL A 131 11.10 -26.34 14.45
CA VAL A 131 10.41 -25.96 13.21
C VAL A 131 9.54 -24.75 13.49
N LEU A 132 9.79 -23.66 12.76
CA LEU A 132 8.98 -22.45 12.77
C LEU A 132 8.57 -22.11 11.33
N ASP A 133 7.29 -22.31 11.02
CA ASP A 133 6.71 -21.99 9.72
C ASP A 133 5.83 -20.74 9.83
N LEU A 134 6.28 -19.67 9.21
CA LEU A 134 5.63 -18.35 9.14
C LEU A 134 5.32 -17.94 7.71
N LYS A 135 5.37 -18.88 6.74
CA LYS A 135 5.15 -18.56 5.34
C LYS A 135 3.71 -18.08 5.09
N HIS A 136 3.52 -17.35 3.98
CA HIS A 136 2.21 -16.78 3.60
C HIS A 136 1.57 -15.90 4.70
N ASN A 137 2.38 -15.03 5.31
CA ASN A 137 1.94 -14.01 6.26
C ASN A 137 2.12 -12.59 5.69
N ARG A 138 2.13 -11.58 6.55
CA ARG A 138 2.31 -10.17 6.18
C ARG A 138 3.49 -9.53 6.91
N ILE A 139 4.47 -10.33 7.33
CA ILE A 139 5.62 -9.87 8.10
C ILE A 139 6.47 -8.95 7.23
N ASP A 140 6.65 -7.70 7.66
CA ASP A 140 7.37 -6.67 6.92
C ASP A 140 8.73 -6.33 7.53
N VAL A 141 8.94 -6.62 8.81
CA VAL A 141 10.18 -6.35 9.54
C VAL A 141 10.67 -7.58 10.28
N LEU A 142 11.97 -7.84 10.19
CA LEU A 142 12.69 -8.82 10.99
C LEU A 142 13.75 -8.09 11.82
N PRO A 143 13.53 -7.87 13.13
CA PRO A 143 14.48 -7.17 14.00
C PRO A 143 15.83 -7.90 14.11
N GLU A 144 16.90 -7.18 14.41
CA GLU A 144 18.27 -7.77 14.46
C GLU A 144 18.41 -8.90 15.48
N LEU A 145 17.65 -8.86 16.55
CA LEU A 145 17.67 -9.88 17.60
C LEU A 145 16.49 -10.87 17.53
N ALA A 146 15.75 -10.89 16.40
CA ALA A 146 14.58 -11.76 16.23
C ALA A 146 14.89 -13.24 16.52
N LEU A 147 16.03 -13.74 16.08
CA LEU A 147 16.37 -15.16 16.11
C LEU A 147 17.18 -15.56 17.36
N GLN A 148 17.44 -14.64 18.30
CA GLN A 148 18.35 -14.88 19.43
C GLN A 148 17.89 -16.02 20.37
N PHE A 149 16.58 -16.25 20.50
CA PHE A 149 16.02 -17.30 21.36
C PHE A 149 15.76 -18.63 20.62
N LEU A 150 15.92 -18.66 19.31
CA LEU A 150 15.66 -19.83 18.46
C LEU A 150 16.93 -20.69 18.30
N ILE A 151 17.47 -21.14 19.44
CA ILE A 151 18.80 -21.78 19.54
C ILE A 151 18.86 -23.20 18.97
N ASN A 152 17.73 -23.90 18.90
CA ASN A 152 17.62 -25.28 18.43
C ASN A 152 16.87 -25.40 17.09
N LEU A 153 16.62 -24.27 16.44
CA LEU A 153 15.85 -24.26 15.20
C LEU A 153 16.60 -24.96 14.06
N THR A 154 15.91 -25.84 13.35
CA THR A 154 16.41 -26.57 12.19
C THR A 154 15.67 -26.18 10.90
N TYR A 155 14.50 -25.54 11.02
CA TYR A 155 13.70 -25.08 9.90
C TYR A 155 13.05 -23.75 10.23
N LEU A 156 13.30 -22.72 9.39
CA LEU A 156 12.65 -21.41 9.44
C LEU A 156 12.10 -21.05 8.07
N ASP A 157 10.79 -20.89 7.96
CA ASP A 157 10.16 -20.43 6.73
C ASP A 157 9.54 -19.03 6.92
N LEU A 158 10.10 -18.06 6.22
CA LEU A 158 9.64 -16.67 6.12
C LEU A 158 9.26 -16.32 4.68
N SER A 159 9.10 -17.32 3.82
CA SER A 159 8.73 -17.12 2.42
C SER A 159 7.33 -16.54 2.27
N SER A 160 7.06 -15.89 1.14
CA SER A 160 5.74 -15.31 0.82
C SER A 160 5.23 -14.35 1.91
N ASN A 161 6.12 -13.48 2.39
CA ASN A 161 5.83 -12.42 3.34
C ASN A 161 6.01 -11.03 2.68
N ARG A 162 6.22 -9.98 3.46
CA ARG A 162 6.39 -8.60 3.00
C ARG A 162 7.75 -8.01 3.36
N LEU A 163 8.75 -8.85 3.57
CA LEU A 163 10.10 -8.42 3.89
C LEU A 163 10.70 -7.68 2.69
N THR A 164 11.16 -6.45 2.91
CA THR A 164 11.77 -5.62 1.89
C THR A 164 13.28 -5.50 2.06
N VAL A 165 13.70 -5.36 3.30
CA VAL A 165 15.11 -5.25 3.70
C VAL A 165 15.29 -6.01 5.01
N VAL A 166 16.36 -6.77 5.10
CA VAL A 166 16.77 -7.48 6.33
C VAL A 166 18.27 -7.28 6.54
N SER A 167 18.65 -6.88 7.77
CA SER A 167 20.05 -6.76 8.14
C SER A 167 20.73 -8.14 8.18
N LYS A 168 21.96 -8.22 7.69
CA LYS A 168 22.77 -9.44 7.88
C LYS A 168 22.96 -9.79 9.35
N SER A 169 22.93 -8.81 10.24
CA SER A 169 23.10 -8.99 11.69
C SER A 169 22.05 -9.92 12.29
N VAL A 170 20.85 -10.01 11.69
CA VAL A 170 19.79 -10.96 12.11
C VAL A 170 20.34 -12.39 12.09
N PHE A 171 21.01 -12.77 11.00
CA PHE A 171 21.50 -14.14 10.81
C PHE A 171 22.88 -14.36 11.47
N LEU A 172 23.74 -13.33 11.49
CA LEU A 172 25.03 -13.41 12.18
C LEU A 172 24.90 -13.50 13.70
N ASN A 173 23.89 -12.83 14.27
CA ASN A 173 23.58 -12.89 15.70
C ASN A 173 22.84 -14.16 16.09
N TRP A 174 22.48 -14.99 15.16
CA TRP A 174 21.83 -16.25 15.44
C TRP A 174 22.84 -17.26 15.98
N LEU A 175 22.58 -17.77 17.17
CA LEU A 175 23.50 -18.64 17.91
C LEU A 175 23.81 -19.95 17.17
N VAL A 176 22.91 -20.42 16.32
CA VAL A 176 23.15 -21.61 15.47
C VAL A 176 24.29 -21.37 14.49
N TYR A 177 24.42 -20.13 13.96
CA TYR A 177 25.49 -19.76 13.06
C TYR A 177 26.84 -19.57 13.76
N GLN A 178 26.80 -19.17 15.05
CA GLN A 178 28.02 -18.91 15.85
C GLN A 178 28.63 -20.18 16.47
N LYS A 179 27.88 -21.29 16.55
CA LYS A 179 28.35 -22.57 17.09
C LYS A 179 29.20 -23.38 16.11
N HIS A 180 30.09 -22.74 15.33
CA HIS A 180 31.07 -23.46 14.55
C HIS A 180 32.07 -24.14 15.47
N PRO A 181 32.29 -25.47 15.38
CA PRO A 181 33.33 -26.12 16.15
C PRO A 181 34.69 -25.60 15.68
N GLN A 182 35.53 -25.20 16.61
CA GLN A 182 36.94 -25.05 16.32
C GLN A 182 37.48 -26.38 15.80
N PRO A 183 38.35 -26.37 14.77
CA PRO A 183 38.93 -27.59 14.23
C PRO A 183 39.76 -28.27 15.35
N GLY A 184 39.30 -29.42 15.83
CA GLY A 184 40.05 -30.20 16.84
C GLY A 184 39.22 -30.89 17.91
N CYS A 185 37.95 -30.59 18.11
CA CYS A 185 37.12 -31.27 19.11
C CYS A 185 36.01 -32.07 18.40
N GLY A 186 35.93 -33.37 18.66
CA GLY A 186 35.10 -34.40 18.01
C GLY A 186 33.75 -33.90 17.46
N ALA A 187 33.59 -34.04 16.15
CA ALA A 187 32.48 -33.55 15.39
C ALA A 187 31.14 -34.14 15.85
N LYS A 188 30.40 -33.42 16.71
CA LYS A 188 28.93 -33.57 16.72
C LYS A 188 28.42 -33.11 15.38
N VAL A 189 27.74 -34.00 14.65
CA VAL A 189 27.07 -33.73 13.39
C VAL A 189 26.19 -32.48 13.60
N LEU A 190 26.61 -31.35 13.03
CA LEU A 190 25.84 -30.13 13.03
C LEU A 190 24.57 -30.42 12.24
N SER A 191 23.42 -30.34 12.88
CA SER A 191 22.14 -30.41 12.21
C SER A 191 22.09 -29.25 11.19
N SER A 192 22.00 -29.58 9.90
CA SER A 192 21.78 -28.58 8.86
C SER A 192 20.45 -27.87 9.10
N MET A 193 20.47 -26.56 8.96
CA MET A 193 19.30 -25.73 9.12
C MET A 193 18.79 -25.26 7.77
N VAL A 194 17.48 -25.34 7.56
CA VAL A 194 16.80 -24.89 6.36
C VAL A 194 16.19 -23.50 6.59
N LEU A 195 16.54 -22.54 5.74
CA LEU A 195 16.03 -21.16 5.76
C LEU A 195 15.32 -20.87 4.44
N ALA A 196 14.05 -20.46 4.50
CA ALA A 196 13.27 -20.04 3.34
C ALA A 196 12.96 -18.54 3.40
N LEU A 197 13.34 -17.79 2.36
CA LEU A 197 13.18 -16.32 2.23
C LEU A 197 12.58 -15.89 0.90
N HIS A 198 12.25 -16.84 0.02
CA HIS A 198 11.73 -16.55 -1.33
C HIS A 198 10.35 -15.89 -1.30
N ASN A 199 9.92 -15.31 -2.43
CA ASN A 199 8.64 -14.63 -2.57
C ASN A 199 8.40 -13.49 -1.57
N ASN A 200 9.44 -12.73 -1.23
CA ASN A 200 9.34 -11.49 -0.50
C ASN A 200 9.64 -10.30 -1.44
N PRO A 201 9.05 -9.11 -1.22
CA PRO A 201 9.24 -7.95 -2.09
C PRO A 201 10.57 -7.24 -1.83
N TRP A 202 11.68 -7.90 -2.12
CA TRP A 202 13.04 -7.43 -1.82
C TRP A 202 13.37 -6.12 -2.51
N VAL A 203 13.86 -5.15 -1.73
CA VAL A 203 14.39 -3.88 -2.23
C VAL A 203 15.91 -3.96 -2.29
N CYS A 204 16.44 -4.20 -3.49
CA CYS A 204 17.86 -4.39 -3.72
C CYS A 204 18.61 -3.06 -3.82
N ASP A 205 18.66 -2.33 -2.73
CA ASP A 205 19.52 -1.17 -2.54
C ASP A 205 20.65 -1.51 -1.54
N CYS A 206 21.44 -0.51 -1.21
CA CYS A 206 22.59 -0.67 -0.33
C CYS A 206 22.25 -1.31 1.04
N ARG A 207 21.03 -1.12 1.55
CA ARG A 207 20.59 -1.68 2.84
C ARG A 207 20.53 -3.20 2.80
N LEU A 208 20.21 -3.76 1.64
CA LEU A 208 20.12 -5.22 1.45
C LEU A 208 21.49 -5.85 1.15
N ARG A 209 22.54 -5.05 0.91
CA ARG A 209 23.88 -5.52 0.56
C ARG A 209 24.38 -6.63 1.49
N GLY A 210 24.17 -6.45 2.80
CA GLY A 210 24.60 -7.43 3.79
C GLY A 210 23.90 -8.78 3.67
N LEU A 211 22.59 -8.79 3.38
CA LEU A 211 21.83 -10.02 3.16
C LEU A 211 22.26 -10.68 1.84
N VAL A 212 22.43 -9.92 0.77
CA VAL A 212 22.89 -10.45 -0.53
C VAL A 212 24.27 -11.10 -0.37
N GLN A 213 25.19 -10.46 0.34
CA GLN A 213 26.50 -11.05 0.62
C GLN A 213 26.41 -12.30 1.49
N PHE A 214 25.55 -12.31 2.51
CA PHE A 214 25.28 -13.47 3.33
C PHE A 214 24.78 -14.64 2.48
N VAL A 215 23.79 -14.41 1.61
CA VAL A 215 23.24 -15.44 0.72
C VAL A 215 24.29 -15.98 -0.26
N LYS A 216 25.17 -15.13 -0.80
CA LYS A 216 26.28 -15.53 -1.67
C LYS A 216 27.33 -16.38 -0.95
N SER A 217 27.53 -16.14 0.34
CA SER A 217 28.53 -16.83 1.16
C SER A 217 27.95 -17.99 1.99
N ILE A 218 26.65 -18.25 1.87
CA ILE A 218 25.98 -19.25 2.69
C ILE A 218 26.52 -20.65 2.43
N SER A 219 26.85 -21.34 3.47
CA SER A 219 27.39 -22.70 3.43
C SER A 219 26.87 -23.48 4.65
N ILE A 220 27.16 -24.77 4.71
CA ILE A 220 26.81 -25.59 5.87
C ILE A 220 27.23 -24.84 7.16
N PRO A 221 26.36 -24.69 8.20
CA PRO A 221 25.16 -25.53 8.42
C PRO A 221 23.84 -24.97 7.85
N VAL A 222 23.81 -23.85 7.14
CA VAL A 222 22.57 -23.24 6.66
C VAL A 222 22.34 -23.60 5.19
N ILE A 223 21.15 -24.08 4.87
CA ILE A 223 20.69 -24.42 3.52
C ILE A 223 19.52 -23.51 3.17
N LEU A 224 19.59 -22.81 2.03
CA LEU A 224 18.45 -22.07 1.51
C LEU A 224 17.45 -23.01 0.85
N ALA A 225 16.23 -23.04 1.38
CA ALA A 225 15.11 -23.62 0.66
C ALA A 225 14.71 -22.65 -0.45
N ASN A 226 14.83 -23.07 -1.70
CA ASN A 226 14.63 -22.25 -2.88
C ASN A 226 15.60 -21.05 -2.96
N SER A 227 16.70 -21.24 -3.66
CA SER A 227 17.77 -20.25 -3.83
C SER A 227 17.41 -19.08 -4.76
N TYR A 228 16.23 -19.11 -5.43
CA TYR A 228 15.78 -18.06 -6.33
C TYR A 228 15.23 -16.85 -5.57
N LEU A 229 16.12 -16.13 -4.88
CA LEU A 229 15.82 -14.86 -4.26
C LEU A 229 15.99 -13.75 -5.31
N MET A 230 14.90 -13.02 -5.61
CA MET A 230 14.88 -12.02 -6.66
C MET A 230 14.60 -10.63 -6.09
N CYS A 231 15.24 -9.62 -6.68
CA CYS A 231 14.96 -8.21 -6.46
C CYS A 231 13.60 -7.83 -7.06
N GLN A 232 12.79 -7.09 -6.31
CA GLN A 232 11.54 -6.51 -6.83
C GLN A 232 11.66 -5.00 -7.07
N ARG A 233 12.55 -4.34 -6.35
CA ARG A 233 12.87 -2.91 -6.49
C ARG A 233 14.37 -2.66 -6.32
N PRO A 234 14.91 -1.54 -6.85
CA PRO A 234 14.31 -0.62 -7.81
C PRO A 234 13.98 -1.30 -9.15
N LEU A 235 13.23 -0.63 -10.04
CA LEU A 235 12.80 -1.20 -11.32
C LEU A 235 13.98 -1.64 -12.20
N SER A 236 15.11 -0.96 -12.12
CA SER A 236 16.36 -1.29 -12.83
C SER A 236 16.98 -2.64 -12.42
N LYS A 237 16.61 -3.16 -11.24
CA LYS A 237 17.09 -4.43 -10.70
C LYS A 237 15.97 -5.46 -10.55
N ALA A 238 14.73 -5.10 -10.93
CA ALA A 238 13.60 -6.01 -10.82
C ALA A 238 13.84 -7.28 -11.65
N GLY A 239 13.62 -8.44 -11.03
CA GLY A 239 13.88 -9.75 -11.65
C GLY A 239 15.32 -10.27 -11.54
N GLN A 240 16.30 -9.44 -11.14
CA GLN A 240 17.66 -9.91 -10.91
C GLN A 240 17.73 -10.81 -9.68
N LEU A 241 18.49 -11.89 -9.80
CA LEU A 241 18.71 -12.82 -8.69
C LEU A 241 19.78 -12.28 -7.73
N PHE A 242 19.68 -12.60 -6.44
CA PHE A 242 20.64 -12.15 -5.43
C PHE A 242 22.09 -12.53 -5.75
N HIS A 243 22.32 -13.71 -6.34
CA HIS A 243 23.67 -14.16 -6.70
C HIS A 243 24.27 -13.36 -7.86
N GLU A 244 23.43 -12.76 -8.71
CA GLU A 244 23.86 -11.92 -9.85
C GLU A 244 23.98 -10.44 -9.46
N THR A 245 23.25 -10.03 -8.40
CA THR A 245 23.12 -8.63 -8.01
C THR A 245 24.35 -8.17 -7.23
N GLU A 246 24.91 -7.03 -7.63
CA GLU A 246 25.90 -6.30 -6.85
C GLU A 246 25.30 -5.01 -6.30
N LEU A 247 25.47 -4.78 -5.00
CA LEU A 247 24.94 -3.61 -4.30
C LEU A 247 26.07 -2.75 -3.76
N SER A 248 25.99 -1.45 -4.04
CA SER A 248 26.92 -0.45 -3.52
C SER A 248 26.83 -0.33 -1.99
N ALA A 249 27.80 0.32 -1.38
CA ALA A 249 27.71 0.74 0.02
C ALA A 249 26.70 1.89 0.17
N CYS A 250 26.05 1.98 1.33
CA CYS A 250 25.17 3.10 1.61
C CYS A 250 25.94 4.42 1.65
N MET A 251 25.37 5.47 1.04
CA MET A 251 26.00 6.77 0.90
C MET A 251 24.99 7.88 1.20
N LYS A 252 25.44 8.85 2.01
CA LYS A 252 24.69 10.09 2.26
C LYS A 252 24.53 10.88 0.96
N PRO A 253 23.42 11.61 0.74
CA PRO A 253 23.22 12.41 -0.46
C PRO A 253 24.37 13.40 -0.72
N GLN A 254 24.81 13.45 -1.97
CA GLN A 254 25.69 14.46 -2.53
C GLN A 254 24.89 15.22 -3.57
N VAL A 255 24.82 16.54 -3.44
CA VAL A 255 24.03 17.40 -4.32
C VAL A 255 24.92 18.25 -5.21
N SER A 256 24.47 18.45 -6.46
CA SER A 256 25.15 19.28 -7.45
C SER A 256 24.13 20.01 -8.33
N THR A 257 24.56 21.11 -8.92
CA THR A 257 23.79 21.88 -9.89
C THR A 257 24.68 22.34 -11.04
N PRO A 258 24.18 22.48 -12.24
CA PRO A 258 24.92 23.06 -13.36
C PRO A 258 25.34 24.51 -13.09
N SER A 259 24.51 25.27 -12.35
CA SER A 259 24.77 26.66 -12.02
C SER A 259 24.21 27.01 -10.65
N ALA A 260 25.05 27.52 -9.76
CA ALA A 260 24.65 27.99 -8.42
C ALA A 260 24.03 29.40 -8.46
N SER A 261 24.17 30.12 -9.56
CA SER A 261 23.60 31.45 -9.78
C SER A 261 23.02 31.51 -11.19
N VAL A 262 21.75 31.85 -11.29
CA VAL A 262 21.03 31.95 -12.56
C VAL A 262 20.50 33.37 -12.71
N THR A 263 20.83 34.05 -13.81
CA THR A 263 20.34 35.39 -14.12
C THR A 263 19.49 35.34 -15.38
N ILE A 264 18.27 35.85 -15.29
CA ILE A 264 17.31 35.89 -16.39
C ILE A 264 16.62 37.26 -16.47
N GLN A 265 15.95 37.54 -17.58
CA GLN A 265 15.11 38.72 -17.74
C GLN A 265 13.67 38.43 -17.29
N LYS A 266 12.96 39.46 -16.79
CA LYS A 266 11.53 39.38 -16.46
C LYS A 266 10.72 38.80 -17.61
N GLY A 267 9.80 37.87 -17.30
CA GLY A 267 8.94 37.21 -18.27
C GLY A 267 9.52 35.97 -18.93
N GLN A 268 10.79 35.66 -18.70
CA GLN A 268 11.39 34.43 -19.20
C GLN A 268 11.08 33.25 -18.28
N ASN A 269 10.97 32.06 -18.87
CA ASN A 269 10.87 30.82 -18.12
C ASN A 269 12.24 30.40 -17.61
N VAL A 270 12.32 29.90 -16.38
CA VAL A 270 13.55 29.34 -15.81
C VAL A 270 13.28 27.98 -15.19
N THR A 271 14.24 27.09 -15.37
CA THR A 271 14.26 25.76 -14.72
C THR A 271 15.51 25.66 -13.88
N LEU A 272 15.33 25.58 -12.56
CA LEU A 272 16.42 25.32 -11.62
C LEU A 272 16.59 23.81 -11.49
N ARG A 273 17.83 23.34 -11.64
CA ARG A 273 18.15 21.91 -11.66
C ARG A 273 18.99 21.51 -10.45
N CYS A 274 18.56 20.47 -9.77
CA CYS A 274 19.29 19.87 -8.67
C CYS A 274 19.45 18.38 -8.93
N GLN A 275 20.68 17.94 -9.03
CA GLN A 275 21.03 16.53 -9.15
C GLN A 275 21.56 16.04 -7.80
N ALA A 276 21.04 14.93 -7.33
CA ALA A 276 21.48 14.31 -6.09
C ALA A 276 21.87 12.85 -6.33
N ARG A 277 23.04 12.47 -5.81
CA ARG A 277 23.52 11.09 -5.83
C ARG A 277 23.58 10.57 -4.39
N ALA A 278 22.96 9.43 -4.15
CA ALA A 278 22.91 8.77 -2.83
C ALA A 278 22.55 7.30 -2.96
N SER A 279 22.97 6.48 -2.01
CA SER A 279 22.52 5.10 -1.92
C SER A 279 21.95 4.84 -0.51
N PRO A 280 20.63 4.48 -0.38
CA PRO A 280 19.65 4.39 -1.46
C PRO A 280 19.28 5.75 -2.05
N SER A 281 18.63 5.72 -3.23
CA SER A 281 18.21 6.90 -3.98
C SER A 281 17.58 7.96 -3.07
N PRO A 282 17.97 9.24 -3.21
CA PRO A 282 17.51 10.30 -2.34
C PRO A 282 16.11 10.77 -2.72
N THR A 283 15.38 11.26 -1.72
CA THR A 283 14.21 12.13 -1.95
C THR A 283 14.68 13.56 -2.03
N ILE A 284 14.18 14.34 -3.01
CA ILE A 284 14.54 15.74 -3.19
C ILE A 284 13.31 16.59 -2.87
N ALA A 285 13.52 17.63 -2.08
CA ALA A 285 12.53 18.66 -1.77
C ALA A 285 13.16 20.05 -2.01
N TRP A 286 12.31 21.02 -2.35
CA TRP A 286 12.73 22.41 -2.52
C TRP A 286 12.17 23.27 -1.40
N THR A 287 12.98 24.22 -0.93
CA THR A 287 12.54 25.30 -0.07
C THR A 287 12.86 26.63 -0.74
N TYR A 288 11.93 27.56 -0.69
CA TYR A 288 12.03 28.88 -1.32
C TYR A 288 11.78 29.98 -0.28
N PRO A 289 12.06 31.25 -0.60
CA PRO A 289 11.81 32.36 0.29
C PRO A 289 10.35 32.41 0.78
N LEU A 290 10.15 32.66 2.06
CA LEU A 290 8.84 32.64 2.74
C LEU A 290 7.81 33.64 2.19
N SER A 291 8.22 34.62 1.38
CA SER A 291 7.35 35.59 0.74
C SER A 291 6.54 35.03 -0.45
N MET A 292 6.77 33.76 -0.80
CA MET A 292 6.16 33.17 -1.99
C MET A 292 5.11 32.14 -1.63
N TRP A 293 3.84 32.50 -1.78
CA TRP A 293 2.69 31.60 -1.68
C TRP A 293 2.39 30.86 -3.00
N ARG A 294 3.30 30.93 -3.95
CA ARG A 294 3.14 30.31 -5.27
C ARG A 294 3.66 28.88 -5.23
N GLU A 295 2.82 27.92 -5.59
CA GLU A 295 3.25 26.55 -5.85
C GLU A 295 3.97 26.47 -7.20
N PHE A 296 5.22 26.04 -7.19
CA PHE A 296 5.99 25.80 -8.39
C PHE A 296 5.81 24.36 -8.87
N ASN A 297 5.88 24.16 -10.17
CA ASN A 297 5.89 22.82 -10.73
C ASN A 297 7.27 22.20 -10.53
N VAL A 298 7.32 21.10 -9.78
CA VAL A 298 8.54 20.35 -9.50
C VAL A 298 8.46 18.98 -10.17
N LEU A 299 9.36 18.73 -11.10
CA LEU A 299 9.52 17.44 -11.75
C LEU A 299 10.73 16.74 -11.15
N THR A 300 10.53 15.52 -10.63
CA THR A 300 11.63 14.71 -10.10
C THR A 300 11.66 13.38 -10.85
N SER A 301 12.81 13.07 -11.43
CA SER A 301 13.06 11.85 -12.17
C SER A 301 14.28 11.11 -11.61
N SER A 302 14.27 9.78 -11.66
CA SER A 302 15.43 8.96 -11.38
C SER A 302 16.21 8.76 -12.69
N THR A 303 17.45 9.23 -12.73
CA THR A 303 18.30 9.11 -13.93
C THR A 303 19.16 7.84 -13.91
N ALA A 304 19.41 7.30 -12.71
CA ALA A 304 20.08 6.03 -12.48
C ALA A 304 19.70 5.53 -11.08
N ASP A 305 20.07 4.30 -10.73
CA ASP A 305 19.69 3.64 -9.46
C ASP A 305 19.96 4.49 -8.20
N ASP A 306 21.09 5.21 -8.20
CA ASP A 306 21.53 6.00 -7.05
C ASP A 306 21.55 7.52 -7.35
N THR A 307 20.86 7.97 -8.42
CA THR A 307 20.88 9.38 -8.86
C THR A 307 19.45 9.86 -9.17
N ALA A 308 19.08 10.97 -8.56
CA ALA A 308 17.81 11.66 -8.81
C ALA A 308 18.09 13.08 -9.36
N LEU A 309 17.34 13.50 -10.35
CA LEU A 309 17.31 14.85 -10.89
C LEU A 309 15.97 15.49 -10.53
N SER A 310 16.02 16.66 -9.92
CA SER A 310 14.82 17.46 -9.67
C SER A 310 14.92 18.80 -10.39
N GLU A 311 13.87 19.15 -11.09
CA GLU A 311 13.72 20.38 -11.85
C GLU A 311 12.58 21.21 -11.28
N LEU A 312 12.90 22.41 -10.81
CA LEU A 312 11.92 23.38 -10.34
C LEU A 312 11.67 24.37 -11.48
N ILE A 313 10.45 24.43 -11.99
CA ILE A 313 10.05 25.22 -13.16
C ILE A 313 9.33 26.47 -12.68
N ILE A 314 9.87 27.63 -13.05
CA ILE A 314 9.32 28.96 -12.78
C ILE A 314 8.91 29.56 -14.12
N PRO A 315 7.63 29.53 -14.50
CA PRO A 315 7.17 30.14 -15.74
C PRO A 315 7.06 31.65 -15.60
N ALA A 316 7.43 32.39 -16.65
CA ALA A 316 7.32 33.83 -16.74
C ALA A 316 7.82 34.53 -15.47
N ALA A 317 9.10 34.33 -15.13
CA ALA A 317 9.68 34.79 -13.87
C ALA A 317 9.54 36.31 -13.68
N HIS A 318 9.20 36.70 -12.46
CA HIS A 318 9.01 38.08 -12.04
C HIS A 318 10.14 38.55 -11.13
N LEU A 319 10.27 39.85 -10.92
CA LEU A 319 11.30 40.43 -10.04
C LEU A 319 11.24 39.94 -8.60
N VAL A 320 10.05 39.55 -8.14
CA VAL A 320 9.81 39.01 -6.80
C VAL A 320 10.22 37.53 -6.67
N ASP A 321 10.40 36.83 -7.80
CA ASP A 321 10.93 35.46 -7.81
C ASP A 321 12.46 35.45 -7.56
N ARG A 322 13.09 36.63 -7.39
CA ARG A 322 14.48 36.72 -6.93
C ARG A 322 14.65 36.11 -5.58
N GLY A 323 15.71 35.37 -5.39
CA GLY A 323 16.04 34.82 -4.08
C GLY A 323 16.81 33.53 -4.15
N ASN A 324 16.96 32.95 -2.97
CA ASN A 324 17.67 31.69 -2.80
C ASN A 324 16.71 30.52 -2.75
N TYR A 325 16.86 29.62 -3.68
CA TYR A 325 16.12 28.36 -3.78
C TYR A 325 17.01 27.25 -3.26
N THR A 326 16.59 26.58 -2.20
CA THR A 326 17.38 25.52 -1.59
C THR A 326 16.84 24.16 -1.96
N CYS A 327 17.66 23.39 -2.64
CA CYS A 327 17.44 21.97 -2.90
C CYS A 327 17.90 21.17 -1.68
N VAL A 328 17.04 20.32 -1.15
CA VAL A 328 17.30 19.44 0.00
C VAL A 328 17.16 17.99 -0.45
N ALA A 329 18.27 17.29 -0.54
CA ALA A 329 18.26 15.85 -0.81
C ALA A 329 18.42 15.06 0.49
N SER A 330 17.61 14.03 0.70
CA SER A 330 17.61 13.25 1.93
C SER A 330 17.46 11.75 1.68
N ASN A 331 18.16 10.96 2.49
CA ASN A 331 17.95 9.53 2.69
C ASN A 331 18.09 9.20 4.18
N PHE A 332 18.04 7.92 4.56
CA PHE A 332 18.13 7.52 5.97
C PHE A 332 19.49 7.86 6.64
N LEU A 333 20.56 8.08 5.86
CA LEU A 333 21.88 8.48 6.39
C LEU A 333 22.00 9.98 6.66
N GLY A 334 21.07 10.79 6.19
CA GLY A 334 21.04 12.22 6.46
C GLY A 334 20.58 13.07 5.28
N ARG A 335 20.84 14.39 5.41
CA ARG A 335 20.43 15.41 4.44
C ARG A 335 21.64 16.15 3.90
N SER A 336 21.53 16.61 2.65
CA SER A 336 22.46 17.56 2.03
C SER A 336 21.68 18.62 1.31
N THR A 337 22.15 19.85 1.38
CA THR A 337 21.48 21.03 0.84
C THR A 337 22.36 21.73 -0.18
N LEU A 338 21.73 22.35 -1.17
CA LEU A 338 22.37 23.17 -2.18
C LEU A 338 21.52 24.41 -2.41
N VAL A 339 22.13 25.58 -2.40
CA VAL A 339 21.44 26.85 -2.66
C VAL A 339 21.72 27.30 -4.08
N ILE A 340 20.66 27.66 -4.79
CA ILE A 340 20.70 28.25 -6.12
C ILE A 340 20.11 29.66 -6.03
N SER A 341 20.90 30.68 -6.39
CA SER A 341 20.47 32.08 -6.37
C SER A 341 19.87 32.46 -7.73
N LEU A 342 18.61 32.87 -7.73
CA LEU A 342 17.92 33.37 -8.92
C LEU A 342 17.94 34.90 -8.92
N HIS A 343 18.48 35.47 -10.00
CA HIS A 343 18.51 36.91 -10.26
C HIS A 343 17.61 37.20 -11.46
N VAL A 344 16.51 37.92 -11.24
CA VAL A 344 15.63 38.39 -12.32
C VAL A 344 15.93 39.86 -12.59
N GLN A 345 16.30 40.17 -13.81
CA GLN A 345 16.57 41.55 -14.26
C GLN A 345 15.32 42.14 -14.95
N PRO A 346 15.09 43.45 -14.86
CA PRO A 346 14.09 44.11 -15.67
C PRO A 346 14.34 43.81 -17.14
N ALA A 347 13.29 43.63 -17.94
CA ALA A 347 13.46 43.54 -19.40
C ALA A 347 14.17 44.81 -19.89
N GLN A 348 15.28 44.64 -20.63
CA GLN A 348 15.93 45.78 -21.28
C GLN A 348 14.92 46.41 -22.24
N ALA A 349 14.45 47.62 -21.90
CA ALA A 349 13.71 48.41 -22.86
C ALA A 349 14.64 48.70 -24.06
N LEU A 350 14.19 48.41 -25.26
CA LEU A 350 14.78 49.00 -26.47
C LEU A 350 14.95 50.50 -26.21
N PRO A 351 16.09 51.12 -26.59
CA PRO A 351 16.31 52.52 -26.29
C PRO A 351 15.13 53.37 -26.76
N PRO A 352 14.46 54.14 -25.85
CA PRO A 352 13.34 54.95 -26.24
C PRO A 352 13.83 56.11 -27.09
N SER A 353 13.33 56.21 -28.30
CA SER A 353 13.47 57.43 -29.07
C SER A 353 12.46 58.46 -28.56
N PHE A 354 12.54 58.89 -27.30
CA PHE A 354 11.97 60.13 -26.72
C PHE A 354 12.09 60.08 -25.19
N PRO A 355 12.46 61.17 -24.52
CA PRO A 355 12.56 61.25 -23.08
C PRO A 355 11.15 61.39 -22.49
N SER A 356 10.56 60.33 -21.96
CA SER A 356 9.43 60.44 -21.05
C SER A 356 9.95 60.34 -19.60
N GLN A 357 9.77 61.42 -18.94
CA GLN A 357 10.09 61.71 -17.55
C GLN A 357 9.14 61.00 -16.59
N ASP A 358 9.24 59.65 -16.44
CA ASP A 358 8.62 58.95 -15.31
C ASP A 358 9.18 57.54 -15.18
N ASN A 359 10.20 57.42 -14.32
CA ASN A 359 10.90 56.16 -14.03
C ASN A 359 10.19 55.26 -12.97
N ALA A 360 8.87 55.35 -12.81
CA ALA A 360 8.16 54.49 -11.89
C ALA A 360 7.76 53.17 -12.58
N TYR A 361 8.36 52.08 -12.12
CA TYR A 361 8.02 50.73 -12.54
C TYR A 361 7.15 50.04 -11.49
N VAL A 362 6.02 49.44 -11.89
CA VAL A 362 5.14 48.69 -11.01
C VAL A 362 4.97 47.29 -11.60
N ASP A 363 5.31 46.29 -10.80
CA ASP A 363 5.15 44.87 -11.09
C ASP A 363 3.97 44.30 -10.30
N LEU A 364 2.84 44.05 -10.98
CA LEU A 364 1.59 43.58 -10.38
C LEU A 364 1.44 42.08 -10.65
N ARG A 365 1.04 41.31 -9.64
CA ARG A 365 0.81 39.88 -9.78
C ARG A 365 -0.34 39.37 -8.90
N VAL A 366 -0.92 38.22 -9.26
CA VAL A 366 -1.87 37.46 -8.46
C VAL A 366 -1.11 36.46 -7.60
N ILE A 367 -1.23 36.56 -6.25
CA ILE A 367 -0.61 35.62 -5.32
C ILE A 367 -1.52 34.45 -5.04
N ARG A 368 -2.79 34.74 -4.79
CA ARG A 368 -3.79 33.77 -4.42
C ARG A 368 -5.07 34.01 -5.20
N GLN A 369 -5.68 32.93 -5.62
CA GLN A 369 -6.94 32.94 -6.36
C GLN A 369 -7.93 32.04 -5.64
N THR A 370 -9.14 32.53 -5.43
CA THR A 370 -10.27 31.80 -4.86
C THR A 370 -11.42 31.75 -5.85
N VAL A 371 -12.53 31.13 -5.47
CA VAL A 371 -13.75 31.10 -6.29
C VAL A 371 -14.35 32.51 -6.45
N HIS A 372 -14.31 33.31 -5.39
CA HIS A 372 -14.95 34.64 -5.33
C HIS A 372 -13.98 35.80 -5.12
N GLY A 373 -12.66 35.56 -5.24
CA GLY A 373 -11.71 36.64 -4.98
C GLY A 373 -10.29 36.32 -5.41
N ILE A 374 -9.43 37.34 -5.32
CA ILE A 374 -7.99 37.24 -5.57
C ILE A 374 -7.22 38.05 -4.53
N LEU A 375 -5.97 37.65 -4.31
CA LEU A 375 -4.99 38.46 -3.58
C LEU A 375 -3.95 38.95 -4.58
N LEU A 376 -3.84 40.27 -4.72
CA LEU A 376 -2.88 40.97 -5.55
C LEU A 376 -1.70 41.45 -4.71
N GLU A 377 -0.50 41.36 -5.26
CA GLU A 377 0.70 41.94 -4.68
C GLU A 377 1.42 42.72 -5.78
N TRP A 378 2.06 43.82 -5.42
CA TRP A 378 2.87 44.61 -6.35
C TRP A 378 4.15 45.09 -5.72
N LEU A 379 5.15 45.21 -6.57
CA LEU A 379 6.43 45.85 -6.25
C LEU A 379 6.52 47.14 -7.07
N ALA A 380 6.57 48.26 -6.40
CA ALA A 380 6.82 49.54 -7.04
C ALA A 380 8.28 49.95 -6.86
N VAL A 381 8.98 50.17 -7.98
CA VAL A 381 10.31 50.77 -7.99
C VAL A 381 10.12 52.23 -8.43
N ALA A 382 10.11 53.12 -7.47
CA ALA A 382 9.99 54.58 -7.69
C ALA A 382 10.77 55.28 -6.60
N ASP A 383 11.08 56.57 -6.80
CA ASP A 383 11.61 57.41 -5.75
C ASP A 383 10.54 57.57 -4.66
N ALA A 384 10.88 57.17 -3.40
CA ALA A 384 9.99 57.11 -2.23
C ALA A 384 8.63 56.39 -2.47
N PRO A 385 8.64 55.06 -2.77
CA PRO A 385 7.42 54.32 -3.05
C PRO A 385 6.47 54.25 -1.83
N GLU A 386 6.97 54.45 -0.62
CA GLU A 386 6.23 54.39 0.63
C GLU A 386 5.27 55.57 0.83
N GLU A 387 5.45 56.66 0.05
CA GLU A 387 4.63 57.86 0.12
C GLU A 387 3.61 57.98 -1.03
N LYS A 388 3.61 57.04 -1.97
CA LYS A 388 2.79 57.15 -3.20
C LYS A 388 1.48 56.38 -3.09
N TRP A 389 0.42 57.01 -3.59
CA TRP A 389 -0.90 56.38 -3.76
C TRP A 389 -0.98 55.58 -5.03
N PHE A 390 -1.73 54.49 -5.00
CA PHE A 390 -2.00 53.64 -6.15
C PHE A 390 -3.48 53.62 -6.47
N THR A 391 -3.81 53.46 -7.75
CA THR A 391 -5.17 53.23 -8.21
C THR A 391 -5.24 51.89 -8.94
N LEU A 392 -6.02 50.98 -8.37
CA LEU A 392 -6.32 49.68 -8.95
C LEU A 392 -7.59 49.77 -9.81
N TYR A 393 -7.49 49.41 -11.06
CA TYR A 393 -8.60 49.27 -11.98
C TYR A 393 -8.88 47.80 -12.20
N LEU A 394 -10.12 47.39 -11.95
CA LEU A 394 -10.56 46.02 -12.23
C LEU A 394 -11.63 46.08 -13.32
N THR A 395 -11.44 45.34 -14.40
CA THR A 395 -12.39 45.24 -15.52
C THR A 395 -12.73 43.76 -15.78
N SER A 396 -14.00 43.49 -16.05
CA SER A 396 -14.48 42.18 -16.48
C SER A 396 -14.96 42.24 -17.93
N ASP A 397 -14.60 41.21 -18.70
CA ASP A 397 -15.04 41.08 -20.11
C ASP A 397 -16.57 40.86 -20.21
N GLU A 398 -17.20 40.27 -19.18
CA GLU A 398 -18.62 39.87 -19.23
C GLU A 398 -19.59 40.96 -18.77
N THR A 399 -19.18 41.84 -17.83
CA THR A 399 -20.11 42.77 -17.18
C THR A 399 -19.91 44.24 -17.57
N LEU A 400 -18.89 44.59 -18.38
CA LEU A 400 -18.49 45.99 -18.67
C LEU A 400 -18.32 46.86 -17.40
N ARG A 401 -18.27 46.24 -16.22
CA ARG A 401 -18.13 46.93 -14.92
C ARG A 401 -16.66 47.26 -14.69
N LYS A 402 -16.36 48.50 -14.56
CA LYS A 402 -15.05 49.00 -14.16
C LYS A 402 -15.11 49.40 -12.69
N GLU A 403 -14.40 48.67 -11.88
CA GLU A 403 -14.25 49.01 -10.46
C GLU A 403 -12.91 49.71 -10.27
N VAL A 404 -12.90 50.77 -9.46
CA VAL A 404 -11.70 51.57 -9.22
C VAL A 404 -11.50 51.65 -7.69
N VAL A 405 -10.32 51.17 -7.25
CA VAL A 405 -9.96 51.17 -5.82
C VAL A 405 -8.71 52.05 -5.63
N HIS A 406 -8.79 52.99 -4.70
CA HIS A 406 -7.66 53.85 -4.31
C HIS A 406 -6.94 53.23 -3.13
N LEU A 407 -5.65 52.97 -3.27
CA LEU A 407 -4.82 52.28 -2.29
C LEU A 407 -3.77 53.27 -1.74
N GLY A 408 -3.75 53.39 -0.42
CA GLY A 408 -2.87 54.34 0.23
C GLY A 408 -1.38 53.98 0.23
N PRO A 409 -0.54 54.92 0.70
CA PRO A 409 0.90 54.69 0.78
C PRO A 409 1.22 53.52 1.70
N GLY A 410 2.30 52.77 1.36
CA GLY A 410 2.78 51.64 2.14
C GLY A 410 1.98 50.33 1.93
N ILE A 411 0.89 50.36 1.16
CA ILE A 411 0.15 49.14 0.80
C ILE A 411 0.80 48.52 -0.44
N ASN A 412 1.18 47.28 -0.35
CA ASN A 412 1.76 46.49 -1.44
C ASN A 412 0.98 45.20 -1.75
N MET A 413 -0.09 44.93 -1.00
CA MET A 413 -1.01 43.82 -1.21
C MET A 413 -2.46 44.27 -1.04
N TYR A 414 -3.37 43.71 -1.82
CA TYR A 414 -4.79 43.97 -1.72
C TYR A 414 -5.62 42.74 -2.11
N ALA A 415 -6.58 42.39 -1.25
CA ALA A 415 -7.54 41.33 -1.53
C ALA A 415 -8.77 41.94 -2.22
N VAL A 416 -9.12 41.42 -3.37
CA VAL A 416 -10.38 41.73 -4.06
C VAL A 416 -11.33 40.57 -3.79
N GLU A 417 -12.47 40.87 -3.21
CA GLU A 417 -13.52 39.91 -2.86
C GLU A 417 -14.77 40.17 -3.72
N ASP A 418 -15.78 39.31 -3.62
CA ASP A 418 -17.06 39.40 -4.32
C ASP A 418 -16.97 39.37 -5.87
N LEU A 419 -15.98 38.66 -6.40
CA LEU A 419 -15.85 38.39 -7.83
C LEU A 419 -16.77 37.23 -8.25
N LEU A 420 -17.25 37.28 -9.50
CA LEU A 420 -18.05 36.20 -10.08
C LEU A 420 -17.19 34.98 -10.35
N PRO A 421 -17.67 33.76 -10.03
CA PRO A 421 -16.95 32.52 -10.28
C PRO A 421 -16.72 32.27 -11.78
N GLY A 422 -15.56 31.70 -12.13
CA GLY A 422 -15.24 31.31 -13.50
C GLY A 422 -15.09 32.45 -14.48
N THR A 423 -15.06 33.68 -14.00
CA THR A 423 -15.09 34.90 -14.81
C THR A 423 -13.69 35.46 -15.02
N LYS A 424 -13.43 35.97 -16.24
CA LYS A 424 -12.15 36.56 -16.60
C LYS A 424 -12.13 38.05 -16.23
N TYR A 425 -11.09 38.46 -15.53
CA TYR A 425 -10.84 39.82 -15.09
C TYR A 425 -9.45 40.29 -15.53
N GLU A 426 -9.36 41.62 -15.78
CA GLU A 426 -8.10 42.32 -15.92
C GLU A 426 -7.94 43.33 -14.80
N ALA A 427 -6.84 43.20 -14.05
CA ALA A 427 -6.47 44.13 -12.97
C ALA A 427 -5.26 44.95 -13.42
N CYS A 428 -5.41 46.27 -13.42
CA CYS A 428 -4.37 47.23 -13.77
C CYS A 428 -4.06 48.15 -12.61
N LEU A 429 -2.80 48.32 -12.26
CA LEU A 429 -2.37 49.20 -11.19
C LEU A 429 -1.62 50.42 -11.77
N SER A 430 -2.01 51.61 -11.38
CA SER A 430 -1.34 52.86 -11.76
C SER A 430 -1.02 53.70 -10.51
N LEU A 431 0.00 54.53 -10.60
CA LEU A 431 0.24 55.60 -9.64
C LEU A 431 -0.84 56.67 -9.77
N GLU A 432 -1.24 57.29 -8.66
CA GLU A 432 -2.23 58.35 -8.64
C GLU A 432 -1.84 59.46 -9.63
N GLY A 433 -2.81 59.90 -10.45
CA GLY A 433 -2.59 60.91 -11.47
C GLY A 433 -2.02 60.42 -12.80
N GLN A 434 -1.70 59.13 -12.93
CA GLN A 434 -1.23 58.54 -14.18
C GLN A 434 -2.32 57.68 -14.86
N PRO A 435 -2.45 57.71 -16.19
CA PRO A 435 -3.39 56.83 -16.88
C PRO A 435 -2.93 55.37 -16.77
N ALA A 436 -3.87 54.42 -16.71
CA ALA A 436 -3.57 52.99 -16.70
C ALA A 436 -2.85 52.58 -17.99
N HIS A 437 -1.61 52.13 -17.87
CA HIS A 437 -0.82 51.63 -19.00
C HIS A 437 -0.95 50.12 -19.12
N ARG A 438 -1.17 49.59 -20.32
CA ARG A 438 -1.32 48.16 -20.63
C ARG A 438 -0.15 47.27 -20.10
N GLY A 439 1.01 47.82 -19.83
CA GLY A 439 2.17 47.10 -19.30
C GLY A 439 2.13 46.85 -17.77
N ARG A 440 1.10 47.35 -17.06
CA ARG A 440 0.95 47.28 -15.63
C ARG A 440 -0.33 46.52 -15.23
N CYS A 441 -0.81 45.63 -16.09
CA CYS A 441 -2.04 44.86 -15.91
C CYS A 441 -1.73 43.37 -15.79
N VAL A 442 -2.56 42.66 -15.03
CA VAL A 442 -2.56 41.21 -14.93
C VAL A 442 -3.96 40.70 -15.28
N VAL A 443 -4.02 39.66 -16.10
CA VAL A 443 -5.27 39.00 -16.47
C VAL A 443 -5.37 37.68 -15.71
N PHE A 444 -6.52 37.40 -15.10
CA PHE A 444 -6.78 36.18 -14.34
C PHE A 444 -8.22 35.71 -14.56
N VAL A 445 -8.49 34.43 -14.17
CA VAL A 445 -9.85 33.88 -14.21
C VAL A 445 -10.15 33.34 -12.81
N THR A 446 -11.25 33.76 -12.17
CA THR A 446 -11.66 33.26 -10.86
C THR A 446 -11.92 31.74 -10.87
N GLY A 447 -11.78 31.09 -9.73
CA GLY A 447 -12.04 29.65 -9.59
C GLY A 447 -13.49 29.30 -9.97
N ARG A 448 -13.72 28.07 -10.41
CA ARG A 448 -15.09 27.56 -10.63
C ARG A 448 -15.64 27.04 -9.33
N ASP A 449 -16.93 27.29 -9.09
CA ASP A 449 -17.62 26.78 -7.91
C ASP A 449 -17.87 25.27 -8.05
N HIS A 450 -17.08 24.47 -7.35
CA HIS A 450 -17.24 23.01 -7.35
C HIS A 450 -18.49 22.55 -6.59
N HIS A 451 -19.13 23.39 -5.77
CA HIS A 451 -20.35 23.04 -5.07
C HIS A 451 -21.54 22.74 -5.99
N GLU A 452 -21.60 23.38 -7.16
CA GLU A 452 -22.65 23.09 -8.15
C GLU A 452 -22.47 21.72 -8.81
N LEU A 453 -21.22 21.28 -9.01
CA LEU A 453 -20.92 19.93 -9.52
C LEU A 453 -21.18 18.84 -8.46
N GLU A 454 -20.77 19.05 -7.20
CA GLU A 454 -21.05 18.11 -6.11
C GLU A 454 -22.55 17.96 -5.82
N GLY A 455 -23.30 19.04 -5.93
CA GLY A 455 -24.77 19.00 -5.82
C GLY A 455 -25.42 18.15 -6.91
N ARG A 456 -24.96 18.26 -8.16
CA ARG A 456 -25.43 17.44 -9.28
C ARG A 456 -25.02 15.98 -9.17
N GLU A 457 -23.80 15.68 -8.72
CA GLU A 457 -23.36 14.31 -8.46
C GLU A 457 -24.14 13.66 -7.32
N ARG A 458 -24.38 14.33 -6.21
CA ARG A 458 -25.21 13.84 -5.10
C ARG A 458 -26.65 13.58 -5.54
N LEU A 459 -27.25 14.49 -6.32
CA LEU A 459 -28.58 14.30 -6.90
C LEU A 459 -28.63 13.11 -7.85
N LEU A 460 -27.58 12.90 -8.66
CA LEU A 460 -27.47 11.78 -9.57
C LEU A 460 -27.30 10.45 -8.81
N HIS A 461 -26.51 10.41 -7.75
CA HIS A 461 -26.39 9.26 -6.86
C HIS A 461 -27.70 8.94 -6.14
N VAL A 462 -28.41 9.93 -5.63
CA VAL A 462 -29.72 9.73 -4.99
C VAL A 462 -30.74 9.21 -6.02
N ALA A 463 -30.75 9.74 -7.24
CA ALA A 463 -31.62 9.26 -8.31
C ALA A 463 -31.33 7.81 -8.71
N VAL A 464 -30.03 7.44 -8.85
CA VAL A 464 -29.61 6.07 -9.17
C VAL A 464 -30.00 5.10 -8.04
N VAL A 465 -29.81 5.48 -6.78
CA VAL A 465 -30.20 4.66 -5.62
C VAL A 465 -31.71 4.49 -5.56
N LEU A 466 -32.49 5.55 -5.79
CA LEU A 466 -33.96 5.49 -5.86
C LEU A 466 -34.43 4.58 -7.01
N CYS A 467 -33.84 4.69 -8.20
CA CYS A 467 -34.15 3.81 -9.32
C CYS A 467 -33.81 2.35 -9.01
N ALA A 468 -32.65 2.09 -8.38
CA ALA A 468 -32.27 0.74 -7.98
C ALA A 468 -33.22 0.15 -6.95
N VAL A 469 -33.65 0.92 -5.95
CA VAL A 469 -34.63 0.48 -4.95
C VAL A 469 -36.00 0.21 -5.58
N LEU A 470 -36.46 1.07 -6.49
CA LEU A 470 -37.74 0.91 -7.18
C LEU A 470 -37.76 -0.31 -8.12
N LEU A 471 -36.60 -0.74 -8.63
CA LEU A 471 -36.48 -1.92 -9.48
C LEU A 471 -36.26 -3.21 -8.69
N VAL A 472 -35.43 -3.17 -7.64
CA VAL A 472 -35.01 -4.35 -6.88
C VAL A 472 -36.09 -4.79 -5.88
N VAL A 473 -36.77 -3.84 -5.22
CA VAL A 473 -37.81 -4.17 -4.21
C VAL A 473 -39.01 -4.91 -4.80
N PRO A 474 -39.61 -4.49 -5.93
CA PRO A 474 -40.69 -5.23 -6.53
C PRO A 474 -40.28 -6.62 -7.04
N VAL A 475 -39.06 -6.73 -7.62
CA VAL A 475 -38.52 -8.02 -8.09
C VAL A 475 -38.27 -8.95 -6.91
N GLY A 476 -37.66 -8.44 -5.83
CA GLY A 476 -37.41 -9.20 -4.60
C GLY A 476 -38.72 -9.68 -3.94
N ALA A 477 -39.73 -8.81 -3.88
CA ALA A 477 -41.07 -9.18 -3.37
C ALA A 477 -41.75 -10.22 -4.25
N TYR A 478 -41.60 -10.13 -5.57
CA TYR A 478 -42.16 -11.12 -6.50
C TYR A 478 -41.46 -12.48 -6.35
N VAL A 479 -40.12 -12.50 -6.24
CA VAL A 479 -39.37 -13.75 -6.03
C VAL A 479 -39.69 -14.38 -4.67
N TRP A 480 -39.83 -13.57 -3.61
CA TRP A 480 -40.19 -14.05 -2.29
C TRP A 480 -41.62 -14.63 -2.26
N ALA A 481 -42.59 -13.96 -2.90
CA ALA A 481 -43.95 -14.46 -3.03
C ALA A 481 -44.04 -15.74 -3.86
N ALA A 482 -43.13 -15.92 -4.84
CA ALA A 482 -43.07 -17.13 -5.66
C ALA A 482 -42.44 -18.34 -4.95
N GLN A 483 -41.65 -18.10 -3.88
CA GLN A 483 -40.96 -19.13 -3.09
C GLN A 483 -41.67 -19.50 -1.78
N ALA A 484 -42.73 -18.80 -1.40
CA ALA A 484 -43.49 -19.11 -0.19
C ALA A 484 -44.23 -20.46 -0.36
N PRO A 485 -44.02 -21.45 0.52
CA PRO A 485 -44.77 -22.70 0.48
C PRO A 485 -46.25 -22.44 0.84
N CYS A 486 -47.17 -22.85 -0.03
CA CYS A 486 -48.60 -22.76 0.23
C CYS A 486 -48.95 -23.70 1.41
N SER A 487 -49.11 -23.12 2.60
CA SER A 487 -49.76 -23.78 3.73
C SER A 487 -51.24 -23.46 3.67
N CYS A 488 -52.06 -24.47 3.33
CA CYS A 488 -53.52 -24.37 3.42
C CYS A 488 -53.96 -24.37 4.88
N GLY A 489 -54.34 -23.18 5.38
CA GLY A 489 -55.12 -23.00 6.59
C GLY A 489 -56.35 -22.16 6.23
N GLU A 490 -57.56 -22.72 6.50
CA GLU A 490 -58.87 -22.16 6.24
C GLU A 490 -58.97 -20.67 6.54
N TRP A 491 -59.34 -19.86 5.53
CA TRP A 491 -60.30 -18.74 5.56
C TRP A 491 -60.50 -18.21 4.12
N THR A 492 -61.75 -18.15 3.75
CA THR A 492 -62.33 -17.78 2.48
C THR A 492 -61.95 -16.42 1.94
N LEU A 493 -61.52 -16.34 0.67
CA LEU A 493 -61.91 -15.35 -0.34
C LEU A 493 -61.18 -15.61 -1.68
N PRO A 494 -61.78 -15.30 -2.85
CA PRO A 494 -61.49 -15.96 -4.11
C PRO A 494 -60.54 -15.15 -5.00
N CYS A 495 -59.49 -15.77 -5.52
CA CYS A 495 -58.82 -15.30 -6.73
C CYS A 495 -58.04 -16.44 -7.37
N CYS A 496 -58.64 -17.13 -8.31
CA CYS A 496 -57.94 -17.90 -9.34
C CYS A 496 -58.30 -17.36 -10.71
N PRO A 497 -57.37 -16.98 -11.57
CA PRO A 497 -57.60 -17.01 -13.02
C PRO A 497 -56.89 -18.22 -13.65
N GLN A 498 -57.71 -19.03 -14.18
CA GLN A 498 -57.64 -19.99 -15.29
C GLN A 498 -56.24 -20.37 -15.86
N ARG A 499 -55.94 -21.65 -15.65
CA ARG A 499 -54.98 -22.47 -16.42
C ARG A 499 -55.40 -22.56 -17.89
N ARG A 500 -54.53 -22.24 -18.82
CA ARG A 500 -54.54 -22.76 -20.19
C ARG A 500 -53.60 -23.95 -20.30
N LYS A 501 -54.10 -25.00 -20.93
CA LYS A 501 -53.56 -26.35 -21.11
C LYS A 501 -52.25 -26.34 -21.91
N ALA A 502 -51.25 -27.10 -21.43
CA ALA A 502 -50.08 -27.50 -22.21
C ALA A 502 -50.32 -28.88 -22.86
N PRO A 503 -49.83 -29.16 -24.06
CA PRO A 503 -49.98 -30.45 -24.73
C PRO A 503 -48.97 -31.49 -24.20
N ARG A 504 -49.43 -32.74 -24.24
CA ARG A 504 -48.70 -33.95 -23.80
C ARG A 504 -47.53 -34.28 -24.72
N CYS A 505 -46.39 -34.68 -24.16
CA CYS A 505 -45.38 -35.49 -24.83
C CYS A 505 -45.48 -36.97 -24.43
N PRO A 506 -45.21 -37.92 -25.35
CA PRO A 506 -45.38 -39.35 -25.10
C PRO A 506 -44.15 -39.99 -24.46
N ARG A 507 -44.41 -41.06 -23.73
CA ARG A 507 -43.43 -41.96 -23.08
C ARG A 507 -42.58 -42.73 -24.11
N ALA A 508 -41.29 -42.87 -23.83
CA ALA A 508 -40.52 -44.06 -24.17
C ALA A 508 -39.52 -44.34 -23.03
N ALA A 509 -39.34 -45.62 -22.75
CA ALA A 509 -38.66 -46.19 -21.60
C ALA A 509 -37.16 -46.48 -21.88
N PRO A 510 -36.41 -47.18 -21.00
CA PRO A 510 -35.13 -46.69 -20.45
C PRO A 510 -33.92 -47.46 -21.00
N GLN A 511 -32.74 -46.86 -20.95
CA GLN A 511 -31.48 -47.65 -20.84
C GLN A 511 -30.30 -46.80 -20.44
N GLN A 512 -29.69 -47.27 -19.38
CA GLN A 512 -28.25 -47.47 -19.12
C GLN A 512 -27.31 -46.25 -18.90
N TRP A 513 -26.69 -46.31 -17.77
CA TRP A 513 -25.58 -45.59 -17.18
C TRP A 513 -24.34 -45.40 -18.10
N ASP A 514 -23.75 -44.24 -18.13
CA ASP A 514 -22.31 -44.12 -18.00
C ASP A 514 -21.89 -42.72 -17.49
N SER A 515 -20.78 -42.72 -16.78
CA SER A 515 -20.20 -41.67 -15.97
C SER A 515 -19.32 -40.75 -16.82
N SER A 516 -19.54 -39.46 -16.75
CA SER A 516 -18.56 -38.36 -16.72
C SER A 516 -19.15 -37.08 -17.28
N CYS A 517 -19.48 -36.14 -16.39
CA CYS A 517 -19.89 -34.79 -16.77
C CYS A 517 -18.78 -33.81 -16.53
N ARG A 518 -18.28 -33.22 -17.62
CA ARG A 518 -17.66 -31.90 -17.63
C ARG A 518 -18.70 -30.90 -18.08
N GLU A 519 -18.76 -29.78 -17.37
CA GLU A 519 -19.62 -28.64 -17.69
C GLU A 519 -19.21 -27.98 -19.01
N PRO A 520 -20.15 -27.38 -19.76
CA PRO A 520 -19.84 -26.35 -20.73
C PRO A 520 -20.43 -24.99 -20.38
N ILE A 521 -19.58 -23.98 -20.53
CA ILE A 521 -19.86 -22.56 -20.52
C ILE A 521 -20.78 -22.20 -21.70
N ALA A 522 -21.89 -21.51 -21.42
CA ALA A 522 -22.76 -20.96 -22.44
C ALA A 522 -22.30 -19.54 -22.82
N VAL A 523 -21.94 -19.36 -24.08
CA VAL A 523 -21.77 -18.08 -24.76
C VAL A 523 -23.05 -17.82 -25.55
N CYS A 524 -23.68 -16.66 -25.34
CA CYS A 524 -24.72 -16.14 -26.21
C CYS A 524 -24.10 -15.29 -27.32
N GLU A 525 -24.18 -15.75 -28.56
CA GLU A 525 -23.99 -14.96 -29.77
C GLU A 525 -25.33 -14.34 -30.18
N ASP A 526 -25.30 -13.04 -30.47
CA ASP A 526 -26.29 -12.41 -31.35
C ASP A 526 -25.59 -11.93 -32.61
N GLY A 527 -26.10 -12.43 -33.73
CA GLY A 527 -25.57 -12.26 -35.04
C GLY A 527 -25.96 -10.96 -35.74
N LEU A 528 -25.15 -10.56 -36.65
CA LEU A 528 -25.48 -9.90 -37.90
C LEU A 528 -24.34 -10.10 -38.91
N SER A 529 -24.69 -10.72 -40.02
CA SER A 529 -23.87 -11.07 -41.18
C SER A 529 -24.07 -10.04 -42.30
N PRO A 530 -23.48 -10.23 -43.49
CA PRO A 530 -22.14 -9.84 -43.93
C PRO A 530 -22.15 -8.93 -45.17
N ARG A 531 -21.00 -8.44 -45.63
CA ARG A 531 -20.68 -8.25 -47.06
C ARG A 531 -19.20 -7.91 -47.30
N ASP A 532 -18.56 -8.83 -48.05
CA ASP A 532 -17.69 -8.64 -49.26
C ASP A 532 -16.46 -7.69 -49.14
N ALA A 533 -15.26 -8.06 -49.43
CA ALA A 533 -14.62 -8.65 -50.55
C ALA A 533 -13.08 -8.54 -50.46
N GLU A 534 -12.40 -9.56 -50.97
CA GLU A 534 -11.07 -9.57 -51.67
C GLU A 534 -9.88 -8.90 -50.97
N GLY A 535 -8.80 -9.54 -50.60
CA GLY A 535 -7.92 -10.39 -51.39
C GLY A 535 -6.56 -9.74 -51.52
N HIS A 536 -5.53 -10.30 -50.95
CA HIS A 536 -4.22 -10.47 -51.58
C HIS A 536 -3.21 -11.16 -50.62
N GLU A 537 -2.65 -12.23 -51.16
CA GLU A 537 -1.44 -12.92 -50.71
C GLU A 537 -0.21 -12.02 -50.88
N GLU A 538 0.80 -12.23 -50.06
CA GLU A 538 2.22 -12.46 -50.43
C GLU A 538 3.05 -12.52 -49.14
N LYS A 539 3.56 -13.68 -48.76
CA LYS A 539 4.86 -14.30 -49.02
C LYS A 539 6.06 -13.65 -48.34
N ASP A 540 6.62 -14.44 -47.44
CA ASP A 540 8.01 -14.71 -47.10
C ASP A 540 9.09 -13.60 -47.24
N ARG A 541 9.81 -13.38 -46.14
CA ARG A 541 11.27 -13.59 -46.11
C ARG A 541 11.86 -13.50 -44.71
N GLU A 542 12.50 -14.56 -44.34
CA GLU A 542 13.63 -14.60 -43.40
C GLU A 542 14.71 -13.61 -43.83
N GLU A 543 15.36 -12.96 -42.89
CA GLU A 543 16.82 -12.79 -42.90
C GLU A 543 17.32 -12.38 -41.51
N ASP A 544 18.17 -13.18 -41.03
CA ASP A 544 19.19 -13.25 -40.04
C ASP A 544 20.14 -12.02 -40.00
N TRP A 545 20.91 -11.91 -38.95
CA TRP A 545 22.14 -11.16 -38.69
C TRP A 545 22.07 -10.04 -37.61
N GLY A 546 22.87 -10.28 -36.57
CA GLY A 546 23.76 -9.37 -35.92
C GLY A 546 23.79 -9.46 -34.41
#